data_eceb7016d6bdb0ad2b8b545fc52d2111
#
_entry.id   eceb7016d6bdb0ad2b8b545fc52d2111
#
_cell.length_a   1.000
_cell.length_b   1.000
_cell.length_c   1.000
_cell.angle_alpha   90.00
_cell.angle_beta   90.00
_cell.angle_gamma   90.00
#
_symmetry.space_group_name_H-M   'P 1'
#
loop_
_entity.id
_entity.type
_entity.pdbx_description
1 polymer ?
#
loop_
_entity_poly.entity_id
_entity_poly.type
_entity_poly.pdbx_seq_one_letter_code
_entity_poly.pdbx_strand_id
1 'polypeptide(L)'
;MTTLNRRRLMTGLSALATGLGAAQSMHAQAAGPGAPQPDRRRFGFNDVVARAQRLMSNPSEATPPQLPQVFEGLDWDKYRQIRFRPEKALLRSGGSRFSLQVFHLGYLFKRPVTVNVGREGTFAPIPYSTDLFDYGSLSLPKRLPIDLGFAGFRIHYPLNDPKGNDELISFLGSSYFRWLGRDQKYGLSARGLALNTGKLDNNEEFPFFREFWVDAHDAKSEMVTIYALLDSPSVTGAYQFDVRPGQYSSIDVSVRLFPRRPVERLGLAPLTSMYFLGENDRHLNDRNRYDEFRPELHDSDGLLMRTATDEWIWRPLKNPLVQEVQRYEAKGLKGFGLMQRDRRFESYQDIELNYEQRPSYWIEPTSDWGDGVVELVELATKDETADNIVAAFVPKAPLEPGKEVSFSYRMRSLGSGVDLHGHGHVVGTFSAPARALGSAESHNELTRRLMIDFAGGDLDYFLQDPSLLQVDTAAQNAAIVRKFVVPNPAIKGMRVMIDVQFEKDKVGILGAALRSGSRMLTETWSYAWRFYDV
;
A
#
# COMPACT_ATOMS: atom_id res chain seq x y z
N MET A 1 -52.07 -10.07 2.40
CA MET A 1 -53.01 -11.12 2.89
C MET A 1 -52.13 -12.31 3.23
N THR A 2 -51.94 -12.78 4.42
CA THR A 2 -52.57 -12.73 5.70
C THR A 2 -51.50 -12.97 6.78
N THR A 3 -51.55 -12.14 7.78
CA THR A 3 -50.95 -12.21 9.12
C THR A 3 -51.41 -13.42 9.92
N LEU A 4 -50.55 -13.88 10.89
CA LEU A 4 -50.93 -14.43 12.21
C LEU A 4 -49.63 -14.87 12.89
N ASN A 5 -49.14 -14.33 13.89
CA ASN A 5 -49.36 -13.75 15.19
C ASN A 5 -49.65 -14.79 16.31
N ARG A 6 -48.81 -14.65 17.38
CA ARG A 6 -49.07 -14.87 18.84
C ARG A 6 -48.79 -16.26 19.43
N ARG A 7 -47.84 -16.29 20.36
CA ARG A 7 -47.95 -16.11 21.86
C ARG A 7 -48.59 -17.26 22.63
N ARG A 8 -47.89 -17.59 23.72
CA ARG A 8 -48.31 -18.25 25.00
C ARG A 8 -48.05 -19.76 25.05
N LEU A 9 -47.51 -20.30 26.10
CA LEU A 9 -47.92 -20.26 27.51
C LEU A 9 -46.78 -20.68 28.47
N MET A 10 -46.84 -20.04 29.58
CA MET A 10 -46.17 -20.29 30.86
C MET A 10 -46.67 -21.55 31.59
N THR A 11 -45.91 -21.88 32.61
CA THR A 11 -46.25 -22.39 33.98
C THR A 11 -46.15 -23.88 34.24
N GLY A 12 -45.37 -24.16 35.23
CA GLY A 12 -45.68 -24.73 36.51
C GLY A 12 -44.78 -25.93 36.84
N LEU A 13 -44.29 -26.23 37.91
CA LEU A 13 -44.46 -26.10 39.33
C LEU A 13 -43.40 -26.94 40.05
N SER A 14 -43.01 -26.46 41.16
CA SER A 14 -42.18 -26.99 42.25
C SER A 14 -42.47 -28.43 42.72
N ALA A 15 -41.45 -29.13 43.19
CA ALA A 15 -41.58 -30.05 44.31
C ALA A 15 -40.27 -30.15 45.11
N LEU A 16 -40.41 -29.89 46.43
CA LEU A 16 -39.42 -30.08 47.47
C LEU A 16 -39.06 -31.56 47.67
N ALA A 17 -37.80 -31.81 48.03
CA ALA A 17 -37.45 -32.93 48.88
C ALA A 17 -36.26 -32.55 49.78
N THR A 18 -36.55 -32.47 51.08
CA THR A 18 -35.63 -32.32 52.19
C THR A 18 -34.81 -33.57 52.42
N GLY A 19 -33.51 -33.41 52.62
CA GLY A 19 -32.60 -34.45 53.08
C GLY A 19 -31.53 -33.82 53.99
N LEU A 20 -31.66 -33.97 55.32
CA LEU A 20 -30.65 -33.63 56.30
C LEU A 20 -29.44 -34.55 56.18
N GLY A 21 -28.23 -33.99 56.26
CA GLY A 21 -26.99 -34.72 56.34
C GLY A 21 -25.81 -33.83 56.81
N ALA A 22 -25.56 -33.90 58.09
CA ALA A 22 -24.34 -33.64 58.85
C ALA A 22 -23.33 -32.59 58.34
N ALA A 23 -23.22 -31.49 59.04
CA ALA A 23 -22.14 -30.51 58.97
C ALA A 23 -20.85 -31.10 59.56
N GLN A 24 -19.82 -31.29 58.73
CA GLN A 24 -18.44 -31.33 59.17
C GLN A 24 -17.79 -29.98 58.91
N SER A 25 -17.48 -29.26 59.97
CA SER A 25 -16.71 -28.02 59.97
C SER A 25 -15.28 -28.29 59.56
N MET A 26 -14.93 -28.06 58.31
CA MET A 26 -13.54 -27.90 57.87
C MET A 26 -13.09 -26.48 58.19
N HIS A 27 -12.10 -26.37 59.06
CA HIS A 27 -11.39 -25.14 59.34
C HIS A 27 -10.73 -24.66 58.04
N ALA A 28 -11.16 -23.49 57.57
CA ALA A 28 -10.45 -22.77 56.52
C ALA A 28 -9.09 -22.32 57.10
N GLN A 29 -8.04 -23.00 56.74
CA GLN A 29 -6.66 -22.50 56.90
C GLN A 29 -6.53 -21.24 56.04
N ALA A 30 -6.25 -20.10 56.68
CA ALA A 30 -5.90 -18.87 55.99
C ALA A 30 -4.73 -19.13 55.05
N ALA A 31 -4.94 -18.97 53.76
CA ALA A 31 -3.87 -18.99 52.75
C ALA A 31 -2.91 -17.85 53.12
N GLY A 32 -1.65 -18.20 53.40
CA GLY A 32 -0.56 -17.25 53.56
C GLY A 32 -0.39 -16.37 52.32
N PRO A 33 0.34 -15.24 52.43
CA PRO A 33 0.52 -14.34 51.31
C PRO A 33 1.05 -15.11 50.10
N GLY A 34 0.27 -15.11 49.01
CA GLY A 34 0.55 -15.87 47.80
C GLY A 34 1.98 -15.60 47.31
N ALA A 35 2.69 -16.67 46.99
CA ALA A 35 3.95 -16.58 46.29
C ALA A 35 3.77 -15.64 45.07
N PRO A 36 4.74 -14.76 44.78
CA PRO A 36 4.65 -13.90 43.64
C PRO A 36 4.43 -14.77 42.38
N GLN A 37 3.29 -14.57 41.70
CA GLN A 37 3.08 -15.23 40.42
C GLN A 37 4.27 -14.86 39.53
N PRO A 38 4.93 -15.84 38.86
CA PRO A 38 6.03 -15.53 37.98
C PRO A 38 5.51 -14.50 36.98
N ASP A 39 6.23 -13.37 36.89
CA ASP A 39 5.94 -12.29 35.98
C ASP A 39 5.91 -12.90 34.57
N ARG A 40 4.71 -13.20 34.07
CA ARG A 40 4.54 -13.77 32.71
C ARG A 40 4.97 -12.69 31.77
N ARG A 41 6.24 -12.74 31.36
CA ARG A 41 6.81 -11.85 30.36
C ARG A 41 5.82 -11.74 29.18
N ARG A 42 5.29 -10.54 28.97
CA ARG A 42 4.37 -10.25 27.86
C ARG A 42 5.13 -10.38 26.55
N PHE A 43 4.54 -11.07 25.59
CA PHE A 43 5.09 -11.17 24.23
C PHE A 43 5.04 -9.80 23.57
N GLY A 44 6.10 -9.43 22.84
CA GLY A 44 6.20 -8.18 22.14
C GLY A 44 7.18 -8.23 20.96
N PHE A 45 7.51 -7.08 20.40
CA PHE A 45 8.36 -6.98 19.21
C PHE A 45 9.71 -7.71 19.37
N ASN A 46 10.35 -7.61 20.53
CA ASN A 46 11.63 -8.30 20.80
C ASN A 46 11.53 -9.84 20.71
N ASP A 47 10.35 -10.40 20.96
CA ASP A 47 10.14 -11.85 20.83
C ASP A 47 10.07 -12.26 19.35
N VAL A 48 9.49 -11.38 18.51
CA VAL A 48 9.49 -11.57 17.04
C VAL A 48 10.90 -11.40 16.48
N VAL A 49 11.65 -10.42 16.97
CA VAL A 49 13.08 -10.21 16.63
C VAL A 49 13.88 -11.48 16.95
N ALA A 50 13.73 -12.03 18.15
CA ALA A 50 14.42 -13.27 18.54
C ALA A 50 13.99 -14.48 17.67
N ARG A 51 12.72 -14.54 17.22
CA ARG A 51 12.25 -15.57 16.27
C ARG A 51 12.88 -15.38 14.88
N ALA A 52 12.93 -14.16 14.36
CA ALA A 52 13.57 -13.85 13.08
C ALA A 52 15.05 -14.19 13.07
N GLN A 53 15.77 -13.88 14.16
CA GLN A 53 17.17 -14.25 14.35
C GLN A 53 17.39 -15.76 14.32
N ARG A 54 16.58 -16.54 15.07
CA ARG A 54 16.66 -18.00 15.05
C ARG A 54 16.34 -18.57 13.66
N LEU A 55 15.36 -17.97 12.98
CA LEU A 55 14.94 -18.39 11.64
C LEU A 55 16.02 -18.12 10.59
N MET A 56 16.90 -17.12 10.79
CA MET A 56 18.02 -16.81 9.91
C MET A 56 18.92 -18.03 9.67
N SER A 57 19.16 -18.84 10.70
CA SER A 57 20.00 -20.04 10.62
C SER A 57 19.31 -21.25 9.98
N ASN A 58 17.99 -21.19 9.78
CA ASN A 58 17.21 -22.26 9.16
C ASN A 58 16.87 -21.92 7.71
N PRO A 59 16.87 -22.90 6.80
CA PRO A 59 16.41 -22.69 5.43
C PRO A 59 14.96 -22.18 5.43
N SER A 60 14.65 -21.24 4.54
CA SER A 60 13.26 -20.88 4.28
C SER A 60 12.52 -22.05 3.64
N GLU A 61 11.29 -22.28 4.08
CA GLU A 61 10.39 -23.21 3.38
C GLU A 61 10.00 -22.62 2.02
N ALA A 62 10.73 -23.04 0.99
CA ALA A 62 10.55 -22.47 -0.36
C ALA A 62 9.22 -22.91 -1.00
N THR A 63 8.73 -24.10 -0.66
CA THR A 63 7.53 -24.69 -1.29
C THR A 63 6.33 -24.59 -0.34
N PRO A 64 5.22 -23.99 -0.77
CA PRO A 64 3.99 -24.02 0.02
C PRO A 64 3.52 -25.46 0.23
N PRO A 65 2.88 -25.78 1.37
CA PRO A 65 2.28 -27.10 1.55
C PRO A 65 1.20 -27.33 0.49
N GLN A 66 1.05 -28.60 0.11
CA GLN A 66 0.02 -28.99 -0.87
C GLN A 66 -1.37 -28.77 -0.25
N LEU A 67 -2.21 -28.03 -0.97
CA LEU A 67 -3.59 -27.79 -0.55
C LEU A 67 -4.47 -29.03 -0.87
N PRO A 68 -5.56 -29.21 -0.12
CA PRO A 68 -6.62 -30.14 -0.56
C PRO A 68 -7.07 -29.82 -1.98
N GLN A 69 -7.30 -30.86 -2.79
CA GLN A 69 -7.59 -30.73 -4.22
C GLN A 69 -8.77 -29.77 -4.53
N VAL A 70 -9.76 -29.71 -3.63
CA VAL A 70 -10.90 -28.77 -3.76
C VAL A 70 -10.49 -27.30 -3.78
N PHE A 71 -9.37 -26.94 -3.15
CA PHE A 71 -8.88 -25.55 -3.07
C PHE A 71 -7.72 -25.27 -4.03
N GLU A 72 -7.06 -26.31 -4.53
CA GLU A 72 -5.87 -26.15 -5.37
C GLU A 72 -6.18 -25.60 -6.76
N GLY A 73 -7.32 -26.02 -7.33
CA GLY A 73 -7.75 -25.67 -8.69
C GLY A 73 -8.84 -24.58 -8.76
N LEU A 74 -9.01 -23.77 -7.71
CA LEU A 74 -10.01 -22.69 -7.73
C LEU A 74 -9.61 -21.59 -8.72
N ASP A 75 -10.54 -21.21 -9.60
CA ASP A 75 -10.51 -19.95 -10.32
C ASP A 75 -10.98 -18.81 -9.40
N TRP A 76 -10.88 -17.57 -9.90
CA TRP A 76 -11.30 -16.38 -9.14
C TRP A 76 -12.79 -16.42 -8.77
N ASP A 77 -13.66 -16.84 -9.68
CA ASP A 77 -15.11 -16.83 -9.46
C ASP A 77 -15.55 -17.82 -8.38
N LYS A 78 -14.88 -18.94 -8.28
CA LYS A 78 -15.10 -19.89 -7.19
C LYS A 78 -14.47 -19.45 -5.89
N TYR A 79 -13.25 -18.90 -5.95
CA TYR A 79 -12.54 -18.43 -4.76
C TYR A 79 -13.31 -17.31 -4.04
N ARG A 80 -13.83 -16.33 -4.76
CA ARG A 80 -14.60 -15.21 -4.17
C ARG A 80 -15.92 -15.63 -3.51
N GLN A 81 -16.41 -16.85 -3.76
CA GLN A 81 -17.57 -17.39 -3.06
C GLN A 81 -17.25 -17.82 -1.63
N ILE A 82 -15.96 -18.11 -1.33
CA ILE A 82 -15.53 -18.43 0.02
C ILE A 82 -15.48 -17.14 0.83
N ARG A 83 -16.46 -16.97 1.72
CA ARG A 83 -16.60 -15.73 2.51
C ARG A 83 -16.51 -16.05 3.99
N PHE A 84 -15.74 -15.23 4.71
CA PHE A 84 -15.73 -15.32 6.16
C PHE A 84 -17.10 -14.93 6.72
N ARG A 85 -17.58 -15.65 7.72
CA ARG A 85 -18.86 -15.37 8.39
C ARG A 85 -18.70 -14.20 9.36
N PRO A 86 -19.35 -13.03 9.12
CA PRO A 86 -19.14 -11.82 9.94
C PRO A 86 -19.45 -11.99 11.41
N GLU A 87 -20.38 -12.87 11.76
CA GLU A 87 -20.76 -13.19 13.14
C GLU A 87 -19.67 -13.96 13.90
N LYS A 88 -18.70 -14.55 13.19
CA LYS A 88 -17.52 -15.24 13.74
C LYS A 88 -16.31 -14.31 13.90
N ALA A 89 -16.44 -13.01 13.60
CA ALA A 89 -15.32 -12.06 13.67
C ALA A 89 -14.73 -12.01 15.07
N LEU A 90 -13.40 -12.05 15.12
CA LEU A 90 -12.60 -12.06 16.34
C LEU A 90 -12.35 -10.63 16.85
N LEU A 91 -11.81 -10.49 18.06
CA LEU A 91 -11.48 -9.24 18.76
C LEU A 91 -12.68 -8.42 19.26
N ARG A 92 -13.91 -8.68 18.85
CA ARG A 92 -15.12 -7.96 19.30
C ARG A 92 -15.45 -8.16 20.78
N SER A 93 -14.96 -9.24 21.41
CA SER A 93 -15.20 -9.51 22.81
C SER A 93 -14.61 -8.42 23.71
N GLY A 94 -15.34 -7.99 24.74
CA GLY A 94 -14.91 -6.96 25.68
C GLY A 94 -14.97 -5.52 25.15
N GLY A 95 -15.80 -5.24 24.12
CA GLY A 95 -16.08 -3.88 23.68
C GLY A 95 -15.06 -3.23 22.74
N SER A 96 -14.12 -4.01 22.18
CA SER A 96 -13.17 -3.50 21.18
C SER A 96 -13.89 -2.96 19.95
N ARG A 97 -13.43 -1.82 19.42
CA ARG A 97 -13.89 -1.25 18.16
C ARG A 97 -13.29 -1.99 16.95
N PHE A 98 -12.22 -2.77 17.14
CA PHE A 98 -11.60 -3.57 16.09
C PHE A 98 -12.25 -4.94 15.99
N SER A 99 -12.39 -5.44 14.76
CA SER A 99 -12.77 -6.83 14.51
C SER A 99 -11.87 -7.44 13.42
N LEU A 100 -11.56 -8.73 13.58
CA LEU A 100 -10.65 -9.45 12.69
C LEU A 100 -11.40 -10.57 11.98
N GLN A 101 -11.16 -10.68 10.69
CA GLN A 101 -11.61 -11.76 9.83
C GLN A 101 -10.41 -12.34 9.09
N VAL A 102 -10.40 -13.65 8.86
CA VAL A 102 -9.33 -14.35 8.14
C VAL A 102 -9.72 -14.66 6.71
N PHE A 103 -8.73 -14.78 5.81
CA PHE A 103 -8.93 -15.20 4.43
C PHE A 103 -8.64 -16.70 4.28
N HIS A 104 -9.46 -17.38 3.50
CA HIS A 104 -9.27 -18.79 3.18
C HIS A 104 -8.15 -18.97 2.17
N LEU A 105 -7.46 -20.12 2.21
CA LEU A 105 -6.50 -20.52 1.19
C LEU A 105 -7.20 -20.93 -0.11
N GLY A 106 -6.55 -20.69 -1.24
CA GLY A 106 -7.03 -21.07 -2.58
C GLY A 106 -6.62 -20.08 -3.66
N TYR A 107 -6.92 -20.37 -4.92
CA TYR A 107 -6.57 -19.54 -6.06
C TYR A 107 -5.05 -19.24 -6.10
N LEU A 108 -4.65 -17.99 -6.04
CA LEU A 108 -3.23 -17.58 -5.96
C LEU A 108 -2.66 -17.62 -4.53
N PHE A 109 -3.52 -17.69 -3.52
CA PHE A 109 -3.15 -17.60 -2.10
C PHE A 109 -3.02 -19.00 -1.50
N LYS A 110 -1.96 -19.71 -1.87
CA LYS A 110 -1.75 -21.13 -1.51
C LYS A 110 -0.84 -21.33 -0.30
N ARG A 111 -0.13 -20.30 0.14
CA ARG A 111 0.79 -20.39 1.29
C ARG A 111 0.06 -20.01 2.58
N PRO A 112 -0.01 -20.93 3.56
CA PRO A 112 -0.64 -20.65 4.83
C PRO A 112 0.19 -19.70 5.69
N VAL A 113 -0.50 -18.86 6.46
CA VAL A 113 0.06 -18.03 7.50
C VAL A 113 -0.58 -18.38 8.84
N THR A 114 0.19 -18.28 9.93
CA THR A 114 -0.33 -18.40 11.29
C THR A 114 -0.77 -17.01 11.77
N VAL A 115 -2.01 -16.90 12.24
CA VAL A 115 -2.53 -15.66 12.83
C VAL A 115 -2.83 -15.91 14.30
N ASN A 116 -2.11 -15.19 15.16
CA ASN A 116 -2.33 -15.19 16.61
C ASN A 116 -3.09 -13.92 16.98
N VAL A 117 -4.09 -14.04 17.83
CA VAL A 117 -4.85 -12.90 18.34
C VAL A 117 -4.77 -12.84 19.85
N GLY A 118 -4.74 -11.62 20.37
CA GLY A 118 -4.62 -11.45 21.80
C GLY A 118 -4.80 -10.03 22.28
N ARG A 119 -4.47 -9.84 23.55
CA ARG A 119 -4.48 -8.53 24.21
C ARG A 119 -3.32 -8.45 25.19
N GLU A 120 -2.72 -7.28 25.29
CA GLU A 120 -1.68 -6.96 26.26
C GLU A 120 -0.53 -7.99 26.30
N GLY A 121 -0.10 -8.47 25.12
CA GLY A 121 1.01 -9.40 25.00
C GLY A 121 0.68 -10.86 25.33
N THR A 122 -0.60 -11.24 25.45
CA THR A 122 -1.02 -12.64 25.60
C THR A 122 -1.77 -13.07 24.35
N PHE A 123 -1.21 -14.02 23.60
CA PHE A 123 -1.71 -14.42 22.28
C PHE A 123 -2.05 -15.90 22.21
N ALA A 124 -3.04 -16.24 21.39
CA ALA A 124 -3.36 -17.60 20.99
C ALA A 124 -3.54 -17.68 19.47
N PRO A 125 -3.11 -18.76 18.81
CA PRO A 125 -3.36 -18.96 17.41
C PRO A 125 -4.84 -19.16 17.13
N ILE A 126 -5.33 -18.62 16.00
CA ILE A 126 -6.68 -18.88 15.53
C ILE A 126 -6.71 -20.32 14.97
N PRO A 127 -7.51 -21.23 15.53
CA PRO A 127 -7.65 -22.57 14.98
C PRO A 127 -8.44 -22.50 13.66
N TYR A 128 -7.99 -23.27 12.66
CA TYR A 128 -8.78 -23.40 11.43
C TYR A 128 -10.07 -24.18 11.72
N SER A 129 -11.18 -23.67 11.19
CA SER A 129 -12.47 -24.36 11.19
C SER A 129 -13.26 -23.97 9.93
N THR A 130 -13.90 -24.95 9.32
CA THR A 130 -14.83 -24.72 8.20
C THR A 130 -16.01 -23.84 8.61
N ASP A 131 -16.39 -23.85 9.89
CA ASP A 131 -17.48 -23.03 10.43
C ASP A 131 -17.21 -21.52 10.38
N LEU A 132 -15.95 -21.12 10.15
CA LEU A 132 -15.57 -19.72 9.98
C LEU A 132 -16.03 -19.15 8.64
N PHE A 133 -16.32 -20.03 7.66
CA PHE A 133 -16.56 -19.61 6.29
C PHE A 133 -17.91 -20.09 5.74
N ASP A 134 -18.43 -19.31 4.82
CA ASP A 134 -19.45 -19.72 3.85
C ASP A 134 -18.73 -20.07 2.55
N TYR A 135 -19.00 -21.26 2.01
CA TYR A 135 -18.33 -21.78 0.82
C TYR A 135 -19.17 -21.64 -0.46
N GLY A 136 -20.35 -21.01 -0.37
CA GLY A 136 -21.25 -20.84 -1.50
C GLY A 136 -21.65 -22.17 -2.14
N SER A 137 -21.34 -22.34 -3.41
CA SER A 137 -21.66 -23.56 -4.18
C SER A 137 -20.60 -24.66 -4.09
N LEU A 138 -19.49 -24.45 -3.38
CA LEU A 138 -18.40 -25.42 -3.29
C LEU A 138 -18.77 -26.62 -2.41
N SER A 139 -18.61 -27.82 -2.93
CA SER A 139 -18.77 -29.07 -2.18
C SER A 139 -17.49 -29.42 -1.45
N LEU A 140 -17.52 -29.38 -0.13
CA LEU A 140 -16.37 -29.71 0.70
C LEU A 140 -16.21 -31.22 0.88
N PRO A 141 -14.98 -31.74 0.97
CA PRO A 141 -14.73 -33.10 1.41
C PRO A 141 -15.18 -33.29 2.86
N LYS A 142 -15.59 -34.49 3.22
CA LYS A 142 -16.05 -34.82 4.58
C LYS A 142 -15.01 -34.52 5.68
N ARG A 143 -13.73 -34.51 5.31
CA ARG A 143 -12.61 -34.20 6.24
C ARG A 143 -11.65 -33.25 5.54
N LEU A 144 -11.36 -32.14 6.20
CA LEU A 144 -10.29 -31.21 5.87
C LEU A 144 -9.22 -31.26 6.97
N PRO A 145 -7.95 -30.95 6.65
CA PRO A 145 -6.91 -30.77 7.67
C PRO A 145 -7.33 -29.72 8.69
N ILE A 146 -7.15 -30.00 9.96
CA ILE A 146 -7.48 -29.07 11.06
C ILE A 146 -6.44 -27.97 11.21
N ASP A 147 -5.30 -28.12 10.55
CA ASP A 147 -4.13 -27.24 10.55
C ASP A 147 -3.93 -26.55 9.19
N LEU A 148 -4.98 -26.47 8.37
CA LEU A 148 -4.91 -25.89 7.02
C LEU A 148 -4.32 -24.45 7.03
N GLY A 149 -4.57 -23.68 8.10
CA GLY A 149 -4.14 -22.28 8.18
C GLY A 149 -5.00 -21.33 7.35
N PHE A 150 -4.51 -20.11 7.15
CA PHE A 150 -5.22 -19.04 6.46
C PHE A 150 -4.32 -18.38 5.42
N ALA A 151 -4.90 -17.73 4.41
CA ALA A 151 -4.14 -16.98 3.41
C ALA A 151 -3.68 -15.60 3.93
N GLY A 152 -4.30 -15.13 4.99
CA GLY A 152 -4.09 -13.82 5.59
C GLY A 152 -5.29 -13.40 6.42
N PHE A 153 -5.38 -12.10 6.70
CA PHE A 153 -6.48 -11.54 7.49
C PHE A 153 -6.74 -10.08 7.15
N ARG A 154 -7.89 -9.59 7.60
CA ARG A 154 -8.26 -8.18 7.57
C ARG A 154 -8.79 -7.73 8.92
N ILE A 155 -8.56 -6.47 9.22
CA ILE A 155 -9.07 -5.80 10.41
C ILE A 155 -10.06 -4.75 9.97
N HIS A 156 -11.20 -4.74 10.63
CA HIS A 156 -12.26 -3.76 10.44
C HIS A 156 -12.31 -2.80 11.62
N TYR A 157 -12.79 -1.59 11.33
CA TYR A 157 -12.99 -0.51 12.27
C TYR A 157 -14.14 0.39 11.77
N PRO A 158 -14.92 1.05 12.65
CA PRO A 158 -15.95 1.99 12.22
C PRO A 158 -15.33 3.31 11.73
N LEU A 159 -14.81 3.33 10.48
CA LEU A 159 -14.16 4.49 9.86
C LEU A 159 -15.17 5.54 9.40
N ASN A 160 -16.19 5.11 8.67
CA ASN A 160 -17.13 6.00 7.98
C ASN A 160 -18.39 6.23 8.82
N ASP A 161 -18.91 5.18 9.44
CA ASP A 161 -20.07 5.23 10.32
C ASP A 161 -19.71 4.64 11.69
N PRO A 162 -20.05 5.29 12.83
CA PRO A 162 -19.80 4.75 14.17
C PRO A 162 -20.39 3.36 14.42
N LYS A 163 -21.42 2.97 13.68
CA LYS A 163 -22.02 1.63 13.70
C LYS A 163 -21.48 0.73 12.58
N GLY A 164 -20.63 1.28 11.72
CA GLY A 164 -20.03 0.59 10.59
C GLY A 164 -19.02 -0.47 11.02
N ASN A 165 -18.59 -1.25 10.05
CA ASN A 165 -17.53 -2.25 10.18
C ASN A 165 -16.71 -2.21 8.90
N ASP A 166 -16.10 -1.04 8.63
CA ASP A 166 -15.34 -0.78 7.43
C ASP A 166 -14.00 -1.53 7.51
N GLU A 167 -13.51 -2.01 6.38
CA GLU A 167 -12.18 -2.59 6.31
C GLU A 167 -11.13 -1.50 6.51
N LEU A 168 -10.25 -1.66 7.49
CA LEU A 168 -9.19 -0.72 7.83
C LEU A 168 -7.86 -1.12 7.20
N ILE A 169 -7.46 -2.38 7.38
CA ILE A 169 -6.19 -2.92 6.88
C ILE A 169 -6.34 -4.41 6.59
N SER A 170 -5.71 -4.87 5.51
CA SER A 170 -5.64 -6.28 5.15
C SER A 170 -4.23 -6.71 4.79
N PHE A 171 -3.87 -7.95 5.17
CA PHE A 171 -2.65 -8.65 4.79
C PHE A 171 -3.05 -9.89 4.01
N LEU A 172 -2.66 -9.97 2.74
CA LEU A 172 -3.01 -11.09 1.86
C LEU A 172 -1.97 -11.28 0.76
N GLY A 173 -1.35 -12.46 0.72
CA GLY A 173 -0.35 -12.83 -0.26
C GLY A 173 1.04 -12.26 0.01
N SER A 174 2.06 -13.11 0.03
CA SER A 174 3.46 -12.75 0.29
C SER A 174 3.62 -11.79 1.50
N SER A 175 4.10 -10.57 1.27
CA SER A 175 4.17 -9.53 2.30
C SER A 175 3.33 -8.30 1.95
N TYR A 176 2.32 -8.45 1.10
CA TYR A 176 1.43 -7.36 0.70
C TYR A 176 0.45 -6.99 1.81
N PHE A 177 0.19 -5.69 1.92
CA PHE A 177 -0.87 -5.15 2.75
C PHE A 177 -1.45 -3.87 2.15
N ARG A 178 -2.72 -3.59 2.49
CA ARG A 178 -3.46 -2.42 2.06
C ARG A 178 -4.20 -1.84 3.26
N TRP A 179 -4.32 -0.50 3.32
CA TRP A 179 -5.07 0.15 4.39
C TRP A 179 -5.81 1.38 3.88
N LEU A 180 -6.85 1.78 4.59
CA LEU A 180 -7.77 2.84 4.21
C LEU A 180 -7.89 3.88 5.31
N GLY A 181 -8.08 5.13 4.91
CA GLY A 181 -8.67 6.19 5.71
C GLY A 181 -10.18 6.28 5.48
N ARG A 182 -10.80 7.32 6.02
CA ARG A 182 -12.24 7.57 5.83
C ARG A 182 -12.53 7.86 4.35
N ASP A 183 -13.66 7.35 3.88
CA ASP A 183 -14.19 7.56 2.52
C ASP A 183 -13.26 7.08 1.39
N GLN A 184 -12.32 6.19 1.70
CA GLN A 184 -11.39 5.63 0.72
C GLN A 184 -11.81 4.22 0.28
N LYS A 185 -11.42 3.87 -0.95
CA LYS A 185 -11.55 2.54 -1.57
C LYS A 185 -10.16 1.98 -1.88
N TYR A 186 -10.03 0.65 -1.90
CA TYR A 186 -8.74 0.04 -2.21
C TYR A 186 -8.26 0.37 -3.62
N GLY A 187 -7.00 0.73 -3.71
CA GLY A 187 -6.21 0.91 -4.92
C GLY A 187 -4.85 0.26 -4.74
N LEU A 188 -3.81 1.09 -4.65
CA LEU A 188 -2.43 0.64 -4.47
C LEU A 188 -2.24 -0.19 -3.19
N SER A 189 -1.10 -0.86 -3.11
CA SER A 189 -0.69 -1.67 -1.97
C SER A 189 0.72 -1.32 -1.50
N ALA A 190 1.08 -1.78 -0.30
CA ALA A 190 2.44 -1.80 0.19
C ALA A 190 2.92 -3.25 0.37
N ARG A 191 4.24 -3.43 0.41
CA ARG A 191 4.88 -4.70 0.75
C ARG A 191 5.75 -4.53 1.99
N GLY A 192 5.96 -5.60 2.73
CA GLY A 192 6.95 -5.58 3.80
C GLY A 192 8.35 -5.27 3.26
N LEU A 193 8.75 -5.94 2.19
CA LEU A 193 10.07 -5.82 1.59
C LEU A 193 10.03 -6.15 0.10
N ALA A 194 10.90 -5.51 -0.69
CA ALA A 194 11.13 -5.83 -2.08
C ALA A 194 12.60 -6.26 -2.29
N LEU A 195 12.82 -7.39 -2.94
CA LEU A 195 14.16 -7.91 -3.22
C LEU A 195 14.34 -8.11 -4.71
N ASN A 196 15.32 -7.44 -5.29
CA ASN A 196 15.67 -7.52 -6.71
C ASN A 196 14.54 -7.11 -7.67
N THR A 197 13.57 -6.31 -7.22
CA THR A 197 12.47 -5.81 -8.05
C THR A 197 12.99 -4.99 -9.22
N GLY A 198 12.44 -5.22 -10.41
CA GLY A 198 12.82 -4.51 -11.64
C GLY A 198 14.19 -4.91 -12.20
N LYS A 199 14.80 -6.01 -11.78
CA LYS A 199 15.92 -6.62 -12.50
C LYS A 199 15.43 -7.29 -13.78
N LEU A 200 16.19 -7.12 -14.86
CA LEU A 200 15.83 -7.68 -16.18
C LEU A 200 15.92 -9.22 -16.25
N ASP A 201 16.59 -9.86 -15.31
CA ASP A 201 16.80 -11.30 -15.24
C ASP A 201 15.67 -12.09 -14.53
N ASN A 202 14.56 -11.41 -14.22
CA ASN A 202 13.40 -11.98 -13.52
C ASN A 202 13.71 -12.69 -12.18
N ASN A 203 14.79 -12.29 -11.51
CA ASN A 203 15.20 -12.84 -10.22
C ASN A 203 14.57 -12.09 -9.02
N GLU A 204 13.38 -11.54 -9.18
CA GLU A 204 12.65 -10.92 -8.07
C GLU A 204 12.30 -11.98 -7.02
N GLU A 205 12.62 -11.70 -5.78
CA GLU A 205 12.29 -12.54 -4.64
C GLU A 205 11.16 -11.88 -3.84
N PHE A 206 10.12 -12.66 -3.52
CA PHE A 206 8.96 -12.21 -2.77
C PHE A 206 9.00 -12.73 -1.33
N PRO A 207 9.55 -11.95 -0.38
CA PRO A 207 9.45 -12.28 1.04
C PRO A 207 7.98 -12.39 1.46
N PHE A 208 7.69 -13.28 2.40
CA PHE A 208 6.33 -13.47 2.89
C PHE A 208 6.26 -13.35 4.41
N PHE A 209 5.15 -12.83 4.90
CA PHE A 209 4.83 -12.88 6.31
C PHE A 209 4.26 -14.26 6.64
N ARG A 210 4.98 -15.01 7.47
CA ARG A 210 4.60 -16.39 7.82
C ARG A 210 3.78 -16.51 9.08
N GLU A 211 3.93 -15.57 10.01
CA GLU A 211 3.24 -15.56 11.29
C GLU A 211 2.95 -14.13 11.74
N PHE A 212 1.76 -13.92 12.30
CA PHE A 212 1.29 -12.64 12.80
C PHE A 212 0.79 -12.75 14.24
N TRP A 213 0.91 -11.64 15.00
CA TRP A 213 0.32 -11.45 16.32
C TRP A 213 -0.40 -10.11 16.31
N VAL A 214 -1.74 -10.16 16.51
CA VAL A 214 -2.60 -8.97 16.48
C VAL A 214 -3.03 -8.65 17.89
N ASP A 215 -2.57 -7.50 18.39
CA ASP A 215 -2.88 -6.96 19.72
C ASP A 215 -3.86 -5.80 19.60
N ALA A 216 -5.10 -6.04 20.01
CA ALA A 216 -6.13 -5.00 20.04
C ALA A 216 -6.08 -4.15 21.32
N HIS A 217 -5.07 -4.38 22.18
CA HIS A 217 -4.91 -3.72 23.48
C HIS A 217 -6.19 -3.81 24.36
N ASP A 218 -6.57 -2.72 24.98
CA ASP A 218 -7.82 -2.65 25.73
C ASP A 218 -9.02 -2.25 24.85
N ALA A 219 -10.23 -2.27 25.44
CA ALA A 219 -11.47 -1.96 24.73
C ALA A 219 -11.58 -0.50 24.26
N LYS A 220 -10.81 0.42 24.85
CA LYS A 220 -10.84 1.86 24.55
C LYS A 220 -9.74 2.27 23.57
N SER A 221 -8.85 1.33 23.21
CA SER A 221 -7.74 1.64 22.32
C SER A 221 -8.25 2.09 20.96
N GLU A 222 -7.67 3.16 20.46
CA GLU A 222 -7.84 3.67 19.09
C GLU A 222 -6.67 3.22 18.19
N MET A 223 -5.89 2.24 18.64
CA MET A 223 -4.76 1.67 17.93
C MET A 223 -4.79 0.16 18.02
N VAL A 224 -4.42 -0.51 16.95
CA VAL A 224 -4.12 -1.93 16.91
C VAL A 224 -2.66 -2.14 16.53
N THR A 225 -1.95 -2.98 17.30
CA THR A 225 -0.58 -3.36 16.99
C THR A 225 -0.56 -4.73 16.33
N ILE A 226 0.17 -4.84 15.23
CA ILE A 226 0.35 -6.08 14.48
C ILE A 226 1.85 -6.37 14.43
N TYR A 227 2.26 -7.47 15.01
CA TYR A 227 3.61 -7.99 14.80
C TYR A 227 3.59 -9.01 13.67
N ALA A 228 4.66 -9.05 12.87
CA ALA A 228 4.77 -9.99 11.77
C ALA A 228 6.20 -10.54 11.66
N LEU A 229 6.30 -11.84 11.41
CA LEU A 229 7.54 -12.55 11.13
C LEU A 229 7.67 -12.76 9.62
N LEU A 230 8.66 -12.11 9.01
CA LEU A 230 8.96 -12.21 7.58
C LEU A 230 10.00 -13.30 7.34
N ASP A 231 9.80 -14.04 6.27
CA ASP A 231 10.71 -15.11 5.83
C ASP A 231 10.90 -15.09 4.30
N SER A 232 12.13 -15.33 3.87
CA SER A 232 12.48 -15.54 2.47
C SER A 232 13.82 -16.27 2.34
N PRO A 233 14.18 -16.79 1.16
CA PRO A 233 15.50 -17.40 0.94
C PRO A 233 16.67 -16.50 1.31
N SER A 234 16.56 -15.19 1.14
CA SER A 234 17.66 -14.24 1.34
C SER A 234 17.64 -13.51 2.68
N VAL A 235 16.45 -13.31 3.29
CA VAL A 235 16.28 -12.43 4.46
C VAL A 235 15.19 -12.98 5.36
N THR A 236 15.39 -12.92 6.68
CA THR A 236 14.32 -12.98 7.66
C THR A 236 14.11 -11.62 8.31
N GLY A 237 12.92 -11.36 8.85
CA GLY A 237 12.64 -10.06 9.45
C GLY A 237 11.54 -10.09 10.51
N ALA A 238 11.63 -9.13 11.42
CA ALA A 238 10.60 -8.82 12.39
C ALA A 238 10.01 -7.45 12.07
N TYR A 239 8.69 -7.37 12.07
CA TYR A 239 7.92 -6.16 11.81
C TYR A 239 6.97 -5.87 12.97
N GLN A 240 6.81 -4.60 13.29
CA GLN A 240 5.73 -4.08 14.11
C GLN A 240 5.02 -2.98 13.32
N PHE A 241 3.70 -3.07 13.25
CA PHE A 241 2.81 -2.09 12.65
C PHE A 241 1.87 -1.57 13.74
N ASP A 242 1.97 -0.29 14.07
CA ASP A 242 1.06 0.41 14.97
C ASP A 242 0.05 1.20 14.14
N VAL A 243 -1.12 0.63 13.93
CA VAL A 243 -2.16 1.13 13.03
C VAL A 243 -3.13 2.03 13.77
N ARG A 244 -3.25 3.28 13.34
CA ARG A 244 -4.18 4.27 13.88
C ARG A 244 -5.20 4.66 12.83
N PRO A 245 -6.48 4.25 13.00
CA PRO A 245 -7.56 4.67 12.11
C PRO A 245 -7.83 6.18 12.21
N GLY A 246 -8.24 6.76 11.09
CA GLY A 246 -8.57 8.19 11.04
C GLY A 246 -9.08 8.62 9.67
N GLN A 247 -9.29 9.92 9.48
CA GLN A 247 -9.56 10.47 8.15
C GLN A 247 -8.44 10.06 7.19
N TYR A 248 -7.19 10.20 7.64
CA TYR A 248 -5.99 9.68 7.02
C TYR A 248 -5.36 8.68 8.00
N SER A 249 -5.72 7.42 7.85
CA SER A 249 -5.16 6.39 8.73
C SER A 249 -3.64 6.33 8.60
N SER A 250 -2.97 6.14 9.73
CA SER A 250 -1.51 6.10 9.79
C SER A 250 -1.00 4.79 10.38
N ILE A 251 0.19 4.38 9.96
CA ILE A 251 0.87 3.19 10.44
C ILE A 251 2.31 3.58 10.78
N ASP A 252 2.71 3.42 12.04
CA ASP A 252 4.12 3.45 12.42
C ASP A 252 4.70 2.06 12.25
N VAL A 253 5.79 1.93 11.49
CA VAL A 253 6.42 0.65 11.17
C VAL A 253 7.83 0.61 11.73
N SER A 254 8.14 -0.44 12.51
CA SER A 254 9.48 -0.77 12.97
C SER A 254 9.92 -2.09 12.39
N VAL A 255 11.15 -2.15 11.87
CA VAL A 255 11.68 -3.32 11.15
C VAL A 255 13.07 -3.69 11.65
N ARG A 256 13.30 -4.99 11.79
CA ARG A 256 14.63 -5.60 11.99
C ARG A 256 14.81 -6.70 10.96
N LEU A 257 15.85 -6.60 10.14
CA LEU A 257 16.19 -7.59 9.11
C LEU A 257 17.46 -8.35 9.45
N PHE A 258 17.45 -9.62 9.12
CA PHE A 258 18.56 -10.56 9.32
C PHE A 258 18.87 -11.24 8.00
N PRO A 259 19.86 -10.75 7.22
CA PRO A 259 20.21 -11.31 5.92
C PRO A 259 20.88 -12.68 6.06
N ARG A 260 20.42 -13.65 5.27
CA ARG A 260 21.01 -14.99 5.13
C ARG A 260 22.12 -15.03 4.10
N ARG A 261 21.99 -14.19 3.08
CA ARG A 261 22.93 -14.05 1.97
C ARG A 261 23.01 -12.59 1.52
N PRO A 262 24.00 -12.21 0.72
CA PRO A 262 24.09 -10.86 0.18
C PRO A 262 22.81 -10.51 -0.62
N VAL A 263 22.29 -9.31 -0.43
CA VAL A 263 21.20 -8.75 -1.20
C VAL A 263 21.69 -7.44 -1.82
N GLU A 264 21.79 -7.44 -3.15
CA GLU A 264 22.31 -6.27 -3.87
C GLU A 264 21.30 -5.14 -3.96
N ARG A 265 20.02 -5.50 -4.12
CA ARG A 265 18.94 -4.52 -4.36
C ARG A 265 17.81 -4.77 -3.37
N LEU A 266 17.89 -4.05 -2.27
CA LEU A 266 16.89 -4.05 -1.20
C LEU A 266 15.96 -2.86 -1.38
N GLY A 267 14.66 -3.08 -1.58
CA GLY A 267 13.65 -2.02 -1.55
C GLY A 267 13.00 -1.93 -0.17
N LEU A 268 13.20 -0.79 0.52
CA LEU A 268 12.57 -0.47 1.80
C LEU A 268 11.25 0.25 1.58
N ALA A 269 10.26 -0.06 2.43
CA ALA A 269 8.90 0.51 2.38
C ALA A 269 8.31 0.53 0.96
N PRO A 270 8.33 -0.60 0.23
CA PRO A 270 7.91 -0.61 -1.16
C PRO A 270 6.40 -0.38 -1.28
N LEU A 271 6.03 0.49 -2.20
CA LEU A 271 4.67 0.74 -2.66
C LEU A 271 4.48 0.11 -4.04
N THR A 272 3.32 -0.46 -4.27
CA THR A 272 2.97 -1.12 -5.54
C THR A 272 1.63 -0.58 -6.02
N SER A 273 1.55 -0.22 -7.29
CA SER A 273 0.37 0.41 -7.89
C SER A 273 0.14 -0.08 -9.32
N MET A 274 -1.00 0.25 -9.86
CA MET A 274 -1.36 0.04 -11.25
C MET A 274 -1.46 1.39 -11.95
N TYR A 275 -0.87 1.49 -13.15
CA TYR A 275 -1.04 2.59 -14.09
C TYR A 275 -1.16 2.03 -15.50
N PHE A 276 -2.35 2.15 -16.07
CA PHE A 276 -2.61 1.67 -17.42
C PHE A 276 -2.60 2.81 -18.43
N LEU A 277 -3.30 3.90 -18.16
CA LEU A 277 -3.34 5.09 -19.00
C LEU A 277 -3.69 6.37 -18.21
N GLY A 278 -3.17 7.50 -18.65
CA GLY A 278 -3.47 8.84 -18.16
C GLY A 278 -3.24 9.90 -19.22
N GLU A 279 -3.43 11.16 -18.89
CA GLU A 279 -3.36 12.29 -19.83
C GLU A 279 -1.98 12.49 -20.48
N ASN A 280 -0.90 12.07 -19.80
CA ASN A 280 0.48 12.30 -20.22
C ASN A 280 1.01 11.26 -21.21
N ASP A 281 0.44 10.05 -21.27
CA ASP A 281 1.00 8.94 -22.05
C ASP A 281 0.06 8.34 -23.10
N ARG A 282 -1.07 8.97 -23.37
CA ARG A 282 -2.06 8.50 -24.37
C ARG A 282 -1.47 8.19 -25.74
N HIS A 283 -0.48 8.98 -26.16
CA HIS A 283 0.19 8.83 -27.45
C HIS A 283 1.03 7.53 -27.56
N LEU A 284 1.46 6.94 -26.44
CA LEU A 284 2.31 5.74 -26.44
C LEU A 284 1.54 4.47 -26.80
N ASN A 285 0.21 4.49 -26.71
CA ASN A 285 -0.60 3.27 -26.73
C ASN A 285 -1.85 3.33 -27.63
N ASP A 286 -1.86 4.20 -28.62
CA ASP A 286 -3.03 4.44 -29.49
C ASP A 286 -3.64 3.17 -30.11
N ARG A 287 -2.83 2.13 -30.35
CA ARG A 287 -3.30 0.94 -31.08
C ARG A 287 -4.08 -0.06 -30.24
N ASN A 288 -3.94 -0.07 -28.91
CA ASN A 288 -4.54 -1.10 -28.04
C ASN A 288 -5.61 -0.54 -27.08
N ARG A 289 -5.90 0.76 -27.08
CA ARG A 289 -6.75 1.43 -26.10
C ARG A 289 -8.08 1.93 -26.63
N TYR A 290 -8.40 1.65 -27.87
CA TYR A 290 -9.65 2.13 -28.48
C TYR A 290 -10.92 1.52 -27.88
N ASP A 291 -10.80 0.36 -27.20
CA ASP A 291 -11.94 -0.29 -26.55
C ASP A 291 -12.11 0.14 -25.08
N GLU A 292 -11.20 0.98 -24.54
CA GLU A 292 -11.28 1.50 -23.18
C GLU A 292 -12.10 2.80 -23.15
N PHE A 293 -13.25 2.77 -22.44
CA PHE A 293 -14.15 3.92 -22.36
C PHE A 293 -13.70 4.96 -21.32
N ARG A 294 -12.91 4.54 -20.32
CA ARG A 294 -12.42 5.42 -19.26
C ARG A 294 -11.35 6.36 -19.80
N PRO A 295 -11.45 7.68 -19.55
CA PRO A 295 -10.42 8.62 -19.97
C PRO A 295 -9.06 8.34 -19.35
N GLU A 296 -9.02 7.92 -18.08
CA GLU A 296 -7.83 7.56 -17.34
C GLU A 296 -8.08 6.28 -16.53
N LEU A 297 -7.02 5.54 -16.27
CA LEU A 297 -7.11 4.26 -15.58
C LEU A 297 -5.83 3.96 -14.80
N HIS A 298 -5.84 4.33 -13.53
CA HIS A 298 -4.70 4.15 -12.63
C HIS A 298 -5.09 4.21 -11.15
N ASP A 299 -4.32 3.54 -10.29
CA ASP A 299 -4.42 3.61 -8.83
C ASP A 299 -3.60 4.76 -8.24
N SER A 300 -2.62 5.22 -8.99
CA SER A 300 -1.78 6.37 -8.68
C SER A 300 -1.38 7.05 -9.99
N ASP A 301 -1.35 8.38 -10.01
CA ASP A 301 -0.97 9.18 -11.17
C ASP A 301 0.48 9.69 -11.10
N GLY A 302 1.13 9.65 -9.92
CA GLY A 302 2.50 10.14 -9.80
C GLY A 302 3.25 9.68 -8.57
N LEU A 303 4.57 9.74 -8.66
CA LEU A 303 5.49 9.63 -7.54
C LEU A 303 5.79 11.04 -7.02
N LEU A 304 5.56 11.27 -5.73
CA LEU A 304 5.95 12.49 -5.02
C LEU A 304 7.13 12.18 -4.10
N MET A 305 8.12 13.07 -4.05
CA MET A 305 9.28 12.95 -3.15
C MET A 305 9.57 14.27 -2.45
N ARG A 306 10.05 14.21 -1.21
CA ARG A 306 10.60 15.34 -0.47
C ARG A 306 12.06 15.08 -0.12
N THR A 307 12.96 15.86 -0.68
CA THR A 307 14.40 15.74 -0.48
C THR A 307 14.86 16.30 0.87
N ALA A 308 16.13 16.08 1.20
CA ALA A 308 16.76 16.66 2.39
C ALA A 308 16.73 18.21 2.40
N THR A 309 16.78 18.83 1.24
CA THR A 309 16.76 20.30 1.04
C THR A 309 15.36 20.89 0.98
N ASP A 310 14.33 20.08 1.28
CA ASP A 310 12.92 20.46 1.20
C ASP A 310 12.40 20.73 -0.23
N GLU A 311 13.13 20.28 -1.24
CA GLU A 311 12.60 20.25 -2.59
C GLU A 311 11.54 19.17 -2.70
N TRP A 312 10.40 19.50 -3.32
CA TRP A 312 9.33 18.58 -3.65
C TRP A 312 9.41 18.25 -5.13
N ILE A 313 9.50 16.97 -5.46
CA ILE A 313 9.64 16.48 -6.83
C ILE A 313 8.40 15.66 -7.17
N TRP A 314 7.71 16.07 -8.23
CA TRP A 314 6.59 15.35 -8.81
C TRP A 314 6.98 14.64 -10.09
N ARG A 315 6.76 13.34 -10.15
CA ARG A 315 7.03 12.50 -11.32
C ARG A 315 5.72 11.81 -11.76
N PRO A 316 5.03 12.32 -12.82
CA PRO A 316 3.87 11.64 -13.40
C PRO A 316 4.23 10.22 -13.82
N LEU A 317 3.40 9.23 -13.50
CA LEU A 317 3.59 7.84 -13.92
C LEU A 317 3.26 7.67 -15.40
N LYS A 318 3.68 6.56 -15.97
CA LYS A 318 3.35 6.14 -17.34
C LYS A 318 3.35 4.62 -17.45
N ASN A 319 2.71 4.13 -18.51
CA ASN A 319 2.79 2.74 -18.94
C ASN A 319 3.74 2.64 -20.14
N PRO A 320 5.04 2.35 -19.93
CA PRO A 320 6.02 2.36 -21.00
C PRO A 320 5.86 1.14 -21.91
N LEU A 321 6.42 1.18 -23.12
CA LEU A 321 6.44 0.03 -24.04
C LEU A 321 7.42 -1.06 -23.62
N VAL A 322 8.43 -0.71 -22.86
CA VAL A 322 9.42 -1.61 -22.25
C VAL A 322 9.64 -1.18 -20.80
N GLN A 323 10.04 -2.11 -19.95
CA GLN A 323 10.36 -1.78 -18.55
C GLN A 323 11.32 -0.60 -18.45
N GLU A 324 10.97 0.35 -17.59
CA GLU A 324 11.83 1.48 -17.23
C GLU A 324 12.10 1.49 -15.73
N VAL A 325 13.33 1.89 -15.38
CA VAL A 325 13.74 2.06 -13.98
C VAL A 325 14.40 3.43 -13.83
N GLN A 326 13.83 4.25 -12.97
CA GLN A 326 14.37 5.57 -12.66
C GLN A 326 14.83 5.63 -11.21
N ARG A 327 15.91 6.38 -10.97
CA ARG A 327 16.52 6.53 -9.66
C ARG A 327 16.72 7.99 -9.34
N TYR A 328 16.24 8.40 -8.17
CA TYR A 328 16.37 9.74 -7.62
C TYR A 328 17.27 9.68 -6.40
N GLU A 329 18.35 10.45 -6.40
CA GLU A 329 19.25 10.53 -5.24
C GLU A 329 18.46 10.94 -3.98
N ALA A 330 18.65 10.17 -2.91
CA ALA A 330 17.79 10.26 -1.72
C ALA A 330 18.60 10.25 -0.42
N LYS A 331 19.73 10.94 -0.40
CA LYS A 331 20.47 11.20 0.84
C LYS A 331 19.63 12.07 1.77
N GLY A 332 19.37 11.60 3.00
CA GLY A 332 18.56 12.34 3.97
C GLY A 332 17.11 12.55 3.51
N LEU A 333 16.55 11.57 2.80
CA LEU A 333 15.16 11.57 2.31
C LEU A 333 14.18 11.91 3.44
N LYS A 334 13.30 12.90 3.22
CA LYS A 334 12.23 13.26 4.16
C LYS A 334 10.92 12.54 3.89
N GLY A 335 10.70 12.07 2.66
CA GLY A 335 9.54 11.27 2.33
C GLY A 335 9.39 10.99 0.84
N PHE A 336 8.60 9.96 0.53
CA PHE A 336 8.17 9.63 -0.83
C PHE A 336 6.81 8.92 -0.80
N GLY A 337 6.12 8.92 -1.93
CA GLY A 337 4.85 8.22 -2.01
C GLY A 337 4.27 8.16 -3.41
N LEU A 338 3.36 7.22 -3.61
CA LEU A 338 2.54 7.11 -4.81
C LEU A 338 1.21 7.81 -4.55
N MET A 339 0.91 8.82 -5.37
CA MET A 339 -0.21 9.73 -5.20
C MET A 339 -1.27 9.50 -6.25
N GLN A 340 -2.55 9.58 -5.85
CA GLN A 340 -3.71 9.67 -6.71
C GLN A 340 -4.26 11.10 -6.59
N ARG A 341 -3.82 12.01 -7.44
CA ARG A 341 -4.17 13.44 -7.39
C ARG A 341 -5.45 13.78 -8.11
N ASP A 342 -5.71 13.14 -9.25
CA ASP A 342 -6.99 13.31 -9.92
C ASP A 342 -8.10 12.61 -9.13
N ARG A 343 -9.05 13.42 -8.66
CA ARG A 343 -10.18 13.01 -7.83
C ARG A 343 -11.53 13.27 -8.52
N ARG A 344 -11.49 13.50 -9.82
CA ARG A 344 -12.70 13.78 -10.58
C ARG A 344 -13.28 12.50 -11.15
N PHE A 345 -14.54 12.26 -10.90
CA PHE A 345 -15.24 11.11 -11.48
C PHE A 345 -15.15 11.09 -13.02
N GLU A 346 -15.19 12.30 -13.64
CA GLU A 346 -15.14 12.47 -15.09
C GLU A 346 -13.87 11.92 -15.73
N SER A 347 -12.78 11.84 -14.99
CA SER A 347 -11.52 11.28 -15.47
C SER A 347 -11.55 9.76 -15.55
N TYR A 348 -12.40 9.09 -14.76
CA TYR A 348 -12.45 7.62 -14.70
C TYR A 348 -13.74 7.02 -15.25
N GLN A 349 -14.90 7.68 -15.05
CA GLN A 349 -16.22 7.20 -15.48
C GLN A 349 -16.60 5.81 -14.95
N ASP A 350 -15.97 5.35 -13.86
CA ASP A 350 -16.15 3.99 -13.31
C ASP A 350 -16.90 4.04 -11.97
N ILE A 351 -18.19 3.73 -12.02
CA ILE A 351 -19.08 3.72 -10.84
C ILE A 351 -18.91 2.48 -9.94
N GLU A 352 -18.22 1.44 -10.41
CA GLU A 352 -18.03 0.21 -9.64
C GLU A 352 -16.73 0.25 -8.85
N LEU A 353 -15.63 0.69 -9.47
CA LEU A 353 -14.30 0.63 -8.90
C LEU A 353 -13.86 1.94 -8.23
N ASN A 354 -14.56 3.07 -8.50
CA ASN A 354 -14.39 4.37 -7.83
C ASN A 354 -12.92 4.80 -7.73
N TYR A 355 -12.21 4.90 -8.85
CA TYR A 355 -10.78 5.24 -8.88
C TYR A 355 -10.48 6.59 -8.22
N GLU A 356 -11.39 7.55 -8.29
CA GLU A 356 -11.30 8.85 -7.66
C GLU A 356 -11.27 8.80 -6.11
N GLN A 357 -11.69 7.67 -5.51
CA GLN A 357 -11.69 7.47 -4.06
C GLN A 357 -10.48 6.65 -3.57
N ARG A 358 -9.59 6.21 -4.46
CA ARG A 358 -8.40 5.42 -4.07
C ARG A 358 -7.40 6.28 -3.31
N PRO A 359 -6.74 5.77 -2.25
CA PRO A 359 -5.81 6.56 -1.44
C PRO A 359 -4.52 6.87 -2.16
N SER A 360 -3.87 7.93 -1.73
CA SER A 360 -2.43 8.14 -1.91
C SER A 360 -1.69 7.55 -0.71
N TYR A 361 -0.54 6.89 -0.91
CA TYR A 361 0.29 6.41 0.18
C TYR A 361 1.58 7.22 0.26
N TRP A 362 1.82 7.77 1.46
CA TRP A 362 2.99 8.59 1.77
C TRP A 362 3.84 7.93 2.85
N ILE A 363 5.15 7.84 2.63
CA ILE A 363 6.15 7.25 3.53
C ILE A 363 7.05 8.37 4.07
N GLU A 364 7.25 8.39 5.39
CA GLU A 364 8.18 9.28 6.07
C GLU A 364 9.17 8.44 6.89
N PRO A 365 10.47 8.45 6.57
CA PRO A 365 11.47 7.85 7.44
C PRO A 365 11.41 8.45 8.85
N THR A 366 11.40 7.60 9.88
CA THR A 366 11.46 8.00 11.29
C THR A 366 12.79 7.61 11.95
N SER A 367 13.66 6.92 11.20
CA SER A 367 15.07 6.68 11.51
C SER A 367 15.94 7.14 10.35
N ASP A 368 17.24 7.22 10.56
CA ASP A 368 18.19 7.44 9.47
C ASP A 368 18.26 6.19 8.58
N TRP A 369 17.95 6.34 7.28
CA TRP A 369 18.04 5.28 6.28
C TRP A 369 19.36 5.31 5.50
N GLY A 370 20.22 6.30 5.79
CA GLY A 370 21.49 6.50 5.11
C GLY A 370 21.36 7.02 3.69
N ASP A 371 22.46 6.88 2.93
CA ASP A 371 22.50 7.22 1.51
C ASP A 371 21.79 6.15 0.68
N GLY A 372 21.03 6.57 -0.32
CA GLY A 372 20.30 5.67 -1.20
C GLY A 372 19.62 6.42 -2.33
N VAL A 373 18.71 5.74 -2.99
CA VAL A 373 17.88 6.29 -4.06
C VAL A 373 16.41 5.94 -3.80
N VAL A 374 15.49 6.83 -4.17
CA VAL A 374 14.11 6.42 -4.44
C VAL A 374 14.11 5.85 -5.85
N GLU A 375 13.72 4.60 -5.97
CA GLU A 375 13.65 3.90 -7.23
C GLU A 375 12.20 3.72 -7.66
N LEU A 376 11.91 4.13 -8.88
CA LEU A 376 10.62 3.91 -9.56
C LEU A 376 10.83 2.89 -10.67
N VAL A 377 10.09 1.79 -10.60
CA VAL A 377 10.02 0.76 -11.63
C VAL A 377 8.66 0.86 -12.30
N GLU A 378 8.66 1.01 -13.62
CA GLU A 378 7.46 1.04 -14.47
C GLU A 378 7.56 -0.13 -15.45
N LEU A 379 6.65 -1.10 -15.35
CA LEU A 379 6.56 -2.28 -16.22
C LEU A 379 5.52 -2.03 -17.31
N ALA A 380 5.76 -2.54 -18.50
CA ALA A 380 4.76 -2.52 -19.56
C ALA A 380 3.57 -3.43 -19.19
N THR A 381 2.35 -2.92 -19.25
CA THR A 381 1.14 -3.72 -19.08
C THR A 381 0.16 -3.50 -20.23
N LYS A 382 -0.65 -4.53 -20.51
CA LYS A 382 -1.68 -4.51 -21.55
C LYS A 382 -3.09 -4.30 -21.00
N ASP A 383 -3.24 -4.41 -19.69
CA ASP A 383 -4.52 -4.28 -18.99
C ASP A 383 -4.33 -3.82 -17.54
N GLU A 384 -5.43 -3.58 -16.84
CA GLU A 384 -5.49 -3.10 -15.47
C GLU A 384 -5.25 -4.17 -14.40
N THR A 385 -5.09 -5.44 -14.79
CA THR A 385 -5.01 -6.54 -13.81
C THR A 385 -3.64 -6.70 -13.18
N ALA A 386 -2.62 -6.07 -13.76
CA ALA A 386 -1.24 -6.15 -13.29
C ALA A 386 -0.82 -4.89 -12.52
N ASP A 387 -0.33 -5.09 -11.30
CA ASP A 387 0.41 -4.06 -10.57
C ASP A 387 1.75 -3.81 -11.29
N ASN A 388 1.80 -2.79 -12.14
CA ASN A 388 2.95 -2.52 -13.00
C ASN A 388 3.87 -1.38 -12.50
N ILE A 389 3.57 -0.79 -11.35
CA ILE A 389 4.35 0.30 -10.75
C ILE A 389 4.89 -0.15 -9.40
N VAL A 390 6.19 0.07 -9.17
CA VAL A 390 6.80 -0.12 -7.85
C VAL A 390 7.68 1.09 -7.51
N ALA A 391 7.49 1.64 -6.32
CA ALA A 391 8.36 2.69 -5.77
C ALA A 391 8.92 2.22 -4.43
N ALA A 392 10.23 2.37 -4.21
CA ALA A 392 10.88 1.98 -2.96
C ALA A 392 12.15 2.81 -2.71
N PHE A 393 12.55 2.94 -1.46
CA PHE A 393 13.89 3.42 -1.14
C PHE A 393 14.88 2.24 -1.25
N VAL A 394 15.95 2.43 -2.00
CA VAL A 394 17.02 1.43 -2.17
C VAL A 394 18.30 1.99 -1.53
N PRO A 395 18.76 1.43 -0.39
CA PRO A 395 20.01 1.84 0.24
C PRO A 395 21.19 1.61 -0.69
N LYS A 396 22.18 2.52 -0.63
CA LYS A 396 23.44 2.37 -1.36
C LYS A 396 24.30 1.22 -0.82
N ALA A 397 24.23 0.98 0.49
CA ALA A 397 24.93 -0.12 1.12
C ALA A 397 24.15 -1.43 0.93
N PRO A 398 24.76 -2.50 0.39
CA PRO A 398 24.13 -3.80 0.27
C PRO A 398 23.89 -4.43 1.66
N LEU A 399 22.93 -5.34 1.75
CA LEU A 399 22.77 -6.17 2.94
C LEU A 399 23.88 -7.22 3.01
N GLU A 400 24.58 -7.26 4.13
CA GLU A 400 25.63 -8.24 4.42
C GLU A 400 25.09 -9.40 5.27
N PRO A 401 25.40 -10.65 4.96
CA PRO A 401 24.99 -11.79 5.76
C PRO A 401 25.40 -11.67 7.23
N GLY A 402 24.48 -11.99 8.13
CA GLY A 402 24.73 -11.96 9.57
C GLY A 402 24.74 -10.58 10.21
N LYS A 403 24.66 -9.50 9.43
CA LYS A 403 24.59 -8.12 9.94
C LYS A 403 23.13 -7.67 10.04
N GLU A 404 22.68 -7.44 11.26
CA GLU A 404 21.35 -6.90 11.50
C GLU A 404 21.21 -5.49 10.91
N VAL A 405 20.06 -5.22 10.25
CA VAL A 405 19.68 -3.89 9.77
C VAL A 405 18.35 -3.51 10.37
N SER A 406 18.25 -2.30 10.92
CA SER A 406 17.04 -1.76 11.50
C SER A 406 16.64 -0.45 10.85
N PHE A 407 15.36 -0.26 10.63
CA PHE A 407 14.81 1.01 10.16
C PHE A 407 13.37 1.16 10.63
N SER A 408 12.90 2.41 10.65
CA SER A 408 11.52 2.72 10.97
C SER A 408 10.99 3.83 10.07
N TYR A 409 9.67 3.84 9.90
CA TYR A 409 8.98 4.82 9.06
C TYR A 409 7.52 4.94 9.46
N ARG A 410 6.92 6.06 9.07
CA ARG A 410 5.48 6.28 9.15
C ARG A 410 4.88 6.20 7.76
N MET A 411 3.74 5.53 7.65
CA MET A 411 2.91 5.50 6.45
C MET A 411 1.60 6.24 6.71
N ARG A 412 1.11 6.97 5.72
CA ARG A 412 -0.21 7.63 5.78
C ARG A 412 -1.02 7.35 4.52
N SER A 413 -2.31 7.06 4.69
CA SER A 413 -3.27 7.05 3.57
C SER A 413 -3.84 8.47 3.44
N LEU A 414 -3.55 9.14 2.33
CA LEU A 414 -3.95 10.52 2.09
C LEU A 414 -5.05 10.59 1.01
N GLY A 415 -5.65 11.76 0.85
CA GLY A 415 -6.40 12.13 -0.34
C GLY A 415 -5.44 12.37 -1.52
N SER A 416 -5.54 13.53 -2.18
CA SER A 416 -4.66 13.90 -3.30
C SER A 416 -3.20 14.15 -2.90
N GLY A 417 -2.92 14.31 -1.61
CA GLY A 417 -1.57 14.63 -1.10
C GLY A 417 -1.10 16.06 -1.37
N VAL A 418 -1.95 16.91 -1.95
CA VAL A 418 -1.58 18.33 -2.22
C VAL A 418 -1.38 19.14 -0.95
N ASP A 419 -1.97 18.71 0.18
CA ASP A 419 -1.83 19.36 1.49
C ASP A 419 -0.50 19.06 2.20
N LEU A 420 0.37 18.24 1.61
CA LEU A 420 1.69 17.92 2.19
C LEU A 420 2.64 19.12 2.19
N HIS A 421 2.42 20.09 1.31
CA HIS A 421 3.21 21.32 1.22
C HIS A 421 2.38 22.51 0.74
N GLY A 422 2.89 23.73 0.95
CA GLY A 422 2.22 24.97 0.54
C GLY A 422 2.61 25.49 -0.85
N HIS A 423 3.42 24.77 -1.62
CA HIS A 423 3.79 25.17 -2.99
C HIS A 423 2.69 24.85 -3.99
N GLY A 424 2.71 25.52 -5.14
CA GLY A 424 1.97 25.09 -6.30
C GLY A 424 2.33 23.66 -6.70
N HIS A 425 1.36 22.89 -7.11
CA HIS A 425 1.51 21.48 -7.47
C HIS A 425 1.09 21.22 -8.92
N VAL A 426 1.65 20.20 -9.54
CA VAL A 426 1.26 19.76 -10.88
C VAL A 426 -0.14 19.14 -10.84
N VAL A 427 -1.01 19.59 -11.70
CA VAL A 427 -2.40 19.09 -11.87
C VAL A 427 -2.65 18.44 -13.21
N GLY A 428 -1.70 18.51 -14.14
CA GLY A 428 -1.77 17.85 -15.42
C GLY A 428 -0.46 17.94 -16.20
N THR A 429 -0.17 16.92 -16.98
CA THR A 429 0.98 16.83 -17.87
C THR A 429 0.52 16.35 -19.24
N PHE A 430 0.77 17.13 -20.26
CA PHE A 430 0.34 16.82 -21.63
C PHE A 430 1.52 16.87 -22.59
N SER A 431 1.45 16.13 -23.67
CA SER A 431 2.46 16.14 -24.71
C SER A 431 1.85 16.26 -26.11
N ALA A 432 2.55 16.95 -27.01
CA ALA A 432 2.16 17.09 -28.40
C ALA A 432 3.40 17.25 -29.29
N PRO A 433 3.29 17.04 -30.61
CA PRO A 433 4.32 17.48 -31.55
C PRO A 433 4.58 18.99 -31.42
N ALA A 434 5.86 19.38 -31.37
CA ALA A 434 6.25 20.80 -31.24
C ALA A 434 6.15 21.55 -32.57
N ARG A 435 4.94 21.70 -33.10
CA ARG A 435 4.66 22.46 -34.34
C ARG A 435 3.48 23.39 -34.16
N ALA A 436 3.43 24.47 -34.94
CA ALA A 436 2.25 25.30 -35.04
C ALA A 436 1.18 24.61 -35.92
N LEU A 437 -0.08 24.75 -35.54
CA LEU A 437 -1.20 24.27 -36.36
C LEU A 437 -1.15 24.94 -37.75
N GLY A 438 -1.23 24.14 -38.81
CA GLY A 438 -1.17 24.63 -40.20
C GLY A 438 0.23 24.95 -40.69
N SER A 439 1.29 24.75 -39.94
CA SER A 439 2.66 24.90 -40.42
C SER A 439 2.98 23.86 -41.49
N ALA A 440 3.56 24.32 -42.61
CA ALA A 440 4.09 23.46 -43.67
C ALA A 440 5.50 22.91 -43.35
N GLU A 441 6.09 23.29 -42.22
CA GLU A 441 7.40 22.80 -41.82
C GLU A 441 7.37 21.30 -41.57
N SER A 442 8.40 20.61 -42.02
CA SER A 442 8.58 19.19 -41.77
C SER A 442 8.66 18.94 -40.24
N HIS A 443 7.86 18.02 -39.77
CA HIS A 443 7.87 17.64 -38.35
C HIS A 443 9.17 16.90 -38.02
N ASN A 444 9.94 17.45 -37.07
CA ASN A 444 11.03 16.69 -36.45
C ASN A 444 10.43 15.79 -35.40
N GLU A 445 10.41 14.50 -35.65
CA GLU A 445 9.85 13.48 -34.75
C GLU A 445 10.48 13.48 -33.35
N LEU A 446 11.76 13.85 -33.26
CA LEU A 446 12.50 13.95 -31.99
C LEU A 446 12.16 15.23 -31.21
N THR A 447 11.29 16.12 -31.72
CA THR A 447 10.90 17.34 -31.02
C THR A 447 9.48 17.24 -30.49
N ARG A 448 9.33 17.43 -29.19
CA ARG A 448 8.04 17.39 -28.50
C ARG A 448 7.78 18.67 -27.72
N ARG A 449 6.52 19.04 -27.63
CA ARG A 449 6.02 20.04 -26.70
C ARG A 449 5.44 19.34 -25.48
N LEU A 450 5.94 19.70 -24.31
CA LEU A 450 5.36 19.30 -23.04
C LEU A 450 4.64 20.51 -22.43
N MET A 451 3.46 20.27 -21.90
CA MET A 451 2.62 21.25 -21.24
C MET A 451 2.37 20.78 -19.82
N ILE A 452 2.81 21.57 -18.86
CA ILE A 452 2.72 21.25 -17.44
C ILE A 452 1.81 22.29 -16.79
N ASP A 453 0.71 21.84 -16.23
CA ASP A 453 -0.23 22.68 -15.49
C ASP A 453 0.10 22.65 -14.00
N PHE A 454 0.38 23.84 -13.45
CA PHE A 454 0.60 24.05 -12.02
C PHE A 454 -0.55 24.86 -11.43
N ALA A 455 -1.05 24.42 -10.24
CA ALA A 455 -2.10 25.12 -9.51
C ALA A 455 -1.80 25.17 -8.00
N GLY A 456 -2.51 26.03 -7.29
CA GLY A 456 -2.35 26.19 -5.84
C GLY A 456 -1.11 27.00 -5.42
N GLY A 457 -0.80 26.99 -4.12
CA GLY A 457 0.20 27.89 -3.57
C GLY A 457 -0.16 29.35 -3.82
N ASP A 458 0.83 30.15 -4.19
CA ASP A 458 0.64 31.58 -4.50
C ASP A 458 0.47 31.87 -6.01
N LEU A 459 0.19 30.85 -6.83
CA LEU A 459 0.18 31.00 -8.29
C LEU A 459 -0.97 31.88 -8.82
N ASP A 460 -2.09 31.93 -8.11
CA ASP A 460 -3.23 32.79 -8.48
C ASP A 460 -2.87 34.28 -8.46
N TYR A 461 -1.91 34.69 -7.60
CA TYR A 461 -1.39 36.06 -7.55
C TYR A 461 -0.78 36.51 -8.90
N PHE A 462 -0.19 35.58 -9.65
CA PHE A 462 0.53 35.86 -10.90
C PHE A 462 -0.37 35.76 -12.16
N LEU A 463 -1.65 35.45 -12.01
CA LEU A 463 -2.57 35.33 -13.14
C LEU A 463 -2.69 36.61 -13.98
N GLN A 464 -2.55 37.79 -13.33
CA GLN A 464 -2.66 39.10 -13.99
C GLN A 464 -1.32 39.57 -14.59
N ASP A 465 -0.20 39.13 -14.00
CA ASP A 465 1.13 39.50 -14.47
C ASP A 465 2.11 38.32 -14.38
N PRO A 466 2.10 37.42 -15.38
CA PRO A 466 3.00 36.27 -15.41
C PRO A 466 4.46 36.65 -15.73
N SER A 467 4.75 37.93 -16.07
CA SER A 467 6.12 38.38 -16.39
C SER A 467 7.08 38.28 -15.20
N LEU A 468 6.55 38.26 -13.97
CA LEU A 468 7.30 38.08 -12.75
C LEU A 468 7.75 36.62 -12.52
N LEU A 469 7.23 35.69 -13.30
CA LEU A 469 7.55 34.27 -13.19
C LEU A 469 8.73 33.89 -14.10
N GLN A 470 9.58 33.06 -13.58
CA GLN A 470 10.68 32.43 -14.31
C GLN A 470 10.47 30.91 -14.33
N VAL A 471 10.67 30.31 -15.49
CA VAL A 471 10.63 28.85 -15.67
C VAL A 471 12.05 28.33 -15.52
N ASP A 472 12.32 27.63 -14.43
CA ASP A 472 13.56 26.86 -14.26
C ASP A 472 13.40 25.51 -14.96
N THR A 473 14.39 25.12 -15.76
CA THR A 473 14.36 23.86 -16.50
C THR A 473 15.68 23.15 -16.41
N ALA A 474 15.62 21.82 -16.35
CA ALA A 474 16.76 20.93 -16.47
C ALA A 474 16.51 19.90 -17.58
N ALA A 475 17.55 19.50 -18.29
CA ALA A 475 17.45 18.46 -19.31
C ALA A 475 18.75 17.64 -19.34
N GLN A 476 18.60 16.32 -19.48
CA GLN A 476 19.68 15.38 -19.74
C GLN A 476 19.30 14.53 -20.95
N ASN A 477 20.23 14.30 -21.88
CA ASN A 477 19.99 13.63 -23.17
C ASN A 477 18.89 14.31 -24.00
N ALA A 478 18.70 15.61 -23.79
CA ALA A 478 17.73 16.44 -24.48
C ALA A 478 18.15 17.91 -24.42
N ALA A 479 17.66 18.73 -25.33
CA ALA A 479 17.88 20.18 -25.34
C ALA A 479 16.55 20.92 -25.27
N ILE A 480 16.44 21.89 -24.37
CA ILE A 480 15.28 22.80 -24.30
C ILE A 480 15.43 23.83 -25.43
N VAL A 481 14.56 23.74 -26.42
CA VAL A 481 14.54 24.63 -27.59
C VAL A 481 13.81 25.92 -27.26
N ARG A 482 12.70 25.81 -26.53
CA ARG A 482 11.85 26.93 -26.16
C ARG A 482 11.16 26.65 -24.83
N LYS A 483 10.96 27.68 -24.01
CA LYS A 483 10.16 27.62 -22.79
C LYS A 483 9.41 28.92 -22.55
N PHE A 484 8.21 28.82 -22.04
CA PHE A 484 7.38 29.95 -21.65
C PHE A 484 6.27 29.54 -20.69
N VAL A 485 5.72 30.52 -19.99
CA VAL A 485 4.61 30.33 -19.07
C VAL A 485 3.43 31.20 -19.51
N VAL A 486 2.22 30.66 -19.38
CA VAL A 486 0.97 31.38 -19.65
C VAL A 486 -0.01 31.16 -18.49
N PRO A 487 -0.85 32.15 -18.17
CA PRO A 487 -1.94 31.93 -17.21
C PRO A 487 -2.91 30.86 -17.69
N ASN A 488 -3.36 30.03 -16.75
CA ASN A 488 -4.43 29.07 -16.97
C ASN A 488 -5.58 29.36 -15.98
N PRO A 489 -6.52 30.25 -16.34
CA PRO A 489 -7.60 30.64 -15.42
C PRO A 489 -8.53 29.48 -15.03
N ALA A 490 -8.64 28.45 -15.89
CA ALA A 490 -9.51 27.31 -15.62
C ALA A 490 -9.12 26.54 -14.35
N ILE A 491 -7.83 26.52 -14.04
CA ILE A 491 -7.27 25.87 -12.84
C ILE A 491 -6.80 26.87 -11.77
N LYS A 492 -7.01 28.17 -12.01
CA LYS A 492 -6.45 29.27 -11.19
C LYS A 492 -4.94 29.14 -11.00
N GLY A 493 -4.23 28.82 -12.07
CA GLY A 493 -2.81 28.48 -12.04
C GLY A 493 -2.11 28.85 -13.34
N MET A 494 -0.97 28.20 -13.59
CA MET A 494 -0.08 28.49 -14.69
C MET A 494 0.17 27.26 -15.55
N ARG A 495 0.23 27.44 -16.87
CA ARG A 495 0.73 26.42 -17.80
C ARG A 495 2.14 26.76 -18.24
N VAL A 496 3.08 25.88 -17.91
CA VAL A 496 4.44 25.91 -18.46
C VAL A 496 4.44 25.09 -19.75
N MET A 497 5.02 25.65 -20.79
CA MET A 497 5.24 24.96 -22.06
C MET A 497 6.74 24.90 -22.34
N ILE A 498 7.22 23.70 -22.66
CA ILE A 498 8.60 23.45 -23.06
C ILE A 498 8.63 22.68 -24.37
N ASP A 499 9.35 23.21 -25.37
CA ASP A 499 9.67 22.51 -26.61
C ASP A 499 11.06 21.88 -26.45
N VAL A 500 11.13 20.59 -26.61
CA VAL A 500 12.32 19.79 -26.29
C VAL A 500 12.73 18.98 -27.51
N GLN A 501 14.01 19.07 -27.88
CA GLN A 501 14.68 18.21 -28.85
C GLN A 501 15.35 17.06 -28.10
N PHE A 502 14.89 15.84 -28.32
CA PHE A 502 15.47 14.64 -27.70
C PHE A 502 16.62 14.05 -28.52
N GLU A 503 17.54 13.39 -27.83
CA GLU A 503 18.55 12.56 -28.49
C GLU A 503 17.93 11.20 -28.85
N LYS A 504 18.21 10.76 -30.09
CA LYS A 504 17.74 9.45 -30.54
C LYS A 504 18.31 8.32 -29.67
N ASP A 505 17.50 7.30 -29.41
CA ASP A 505 17.87 6.07 -28.67
C ASP A 505 18.28 6.28 -27.20
N LYS A 506 18.10 7.49 -26.66
CA LYS A 506 18.35 7.79 -25.25
C LYS A 506 17.07 8.16 -24.50
N VAL A 507 17.09 7.91 -23.21
CA VAL A 507 16.06 8.44 -22.31
C VAL A 507 16.40 9.89 -21.99
N GLY A 508 15.57 10.82 -22.42
CA GLY A 508 15.64 12.22 -22.02
C GLY A 508 15.02 12.41 -20.64
N ILE A 509 15.75 13.01 -19.70
CA ILE A 509 15.25 13.33 -18.37
C ILE A 509 15.07 14.84 -18.29
N LEU A 510 13.87 15.28 -17.91
CA LEU A 510 13.48 16.67 -17.88
C LEU A 510 13.08 17.10 -16.47
N GLY A 511 13.27 18.38 -16.17
CA GLY A 511 12.78 19.03 -14.97
C GLY A 511 12.22 20.41 -15.31
N ALA A 512 11.13 20.81 -14.63
CA ALA A 512 10.57 22.15 -14.73
C ALA A 512 9.94 22.61 -13.42
N ALA A 513 10.16 23.88 -13.06
CA ALA A 513 9.53 24.49 -11.90
C ALA A 513 9.32 25.99 -12.15
N LEU A 514 8.44 26.63 -11.37
CA LEU A 514 8.21 28.06 -11.40
C LEU A 514 8.81 28.73 -10.16
N ARG A 515 9.48 29.87 -10.37
CA ARG A 515 9.97 30.74 -9.29
C ARG A 515 9.70 32.22 -9.59
N SER A 516 9.74 33.04 -8.53
CA SER A 516 9.77 34.49 -8.63
C SER A 516 10.93 35.01 -7.81
N GLY A 517 11.86 35.70 -8.46
CA GLY A 517 13.14 36.05 -7.83
C GLY A 517 13.89 34.81 -7.35
N SER A 518 14.25 34.75 -6.07
CA SER A 518 14.90 33.58 -5.44
C SER A 518 13.92 32.55 -4.84
N ARG A 519 12.61 32.86 -4.83
CA ARG A 519 11.59 32.03 -4.20
C ARG A 519 11.06 30.99 -5.17
N MET A 520 11.20 29.70 -4.83
CA MET A 520 10.52 28.61 -5.51
C MET A 520 9.03 28.65 -5.18
N LEU A 521 8.18 28.62 -6.19
CA LEU A 521 6.71 28.72 -6.04
C LEU A 521 6.01 27.39 -6.23
N THR A 522 6.63 26.45 -6.96
CA THR A 522 6.04 25.15 -7.26
C THR A 522 6.96 24.02 -6.82
N GLU A 523 6.40 22.82 -6.79
CA GLU A 523 7.21 21.62 -6.83
C GLU A 523 7.97 21.52 -8.16
N THR A 524 9.03 20.72 -8.20
CA THR A 524 9.78 20.40 -9.42
C THR A 524 9.07 19.25 -10.15
N TRP A 525 8.49 19.51 -11.29
CA TRP A 525 8.04 18.48 -12.21
C TRP A 525 9.27 17.78 -12.81
N SER A 526 9.28 16.44 -12.79
CA SER A 526 10.30 15.62 -13.42
C SER A 526 9.66 14.64 -14.38
N TYR A 527 10.24 14.42 -15.54
CA TYR A 527 9.69 13.50 -16.52
C TYR A 527 10.79 12.80 -17.31
N ALA A 528 10.62 11.50 -17.56
CA ALA A 528 11.49 10.75 -18.43
C ALA A 528 10.75 10.43 -19.73
N TRP A 529 11.34 10.80 -20.83
CA TRP A 529 10.85 10.55 -22.17
C TRP A 529 11.81 9.67 -22.95
N ARG A 530 11.28 8.64 -23.57
CA ARG A 530 12.02 7.84 -24.54
C ARG A 530 11.29 7.87 -25.86
N PHE A 531 12.03 8.14 -26.93
CA PHE A 531 11.51 7.97 -28.28
C PHE A 531 11.54 6.48 -28.59
N TYR A 532 10.39 5.92 -28.90
CA TYR A 532 10.31 4.55 -29.39
C TYR A 532 10.18 4.59 -30.89
N ASP A 533 11.07 3.90 -31.63
CA ASP A 533 10.86 3.63 -33.05
C ASP A 533 9.58 2.78 -33.16
N VAL A 534 8.53 3.38 -33.72
CA VAL A 534 7.22 2.75 -33.91
C VAL A 534 7.19 2.06 -35.28
#